data_d16e65e7527d13992427e1c8adbedd74
#
_entry.id   d16e65e7527d13992427e1c8adbedd74
#
_cell.length_a   1.000
_cell.length_b   1.000
_cell.length_c   1.000
_cell.angle_alpha   90.00
_cell.angle_beta   90.00
_cell.angle_gamma   90.00
#
_symmetry.space_group_name_H-M   'P 1'
#
loop_
_entity.id
_entity.type
_entity.pdbx_description
1 polymer ?
#
loop_
_entity_poly.entity_id
_entity_poly.type
_entity_poly.pdbx_seq_one_letter_code
_entity_poly.pdbx_strand_id
1 'polypeptide(L)'
;MFDGKQVIVIGERDGIAGPAIAACVQAAGVPVAYVATECFVXTAAGAMDLSTQETIKRLVDQHGADTLLVLLGAPDAESAGIAAETVVLGDPSWAGPLAGVQLGLPVYHILEDQVRDAVPAEVWEEQVGLMVDVLEVDAIADAVQEFREQASS
;
A
#
# COMPACT_ATOMS: atom_id res chain seq x y z
N MET A 1 -1.17 -15.00 -2.89
CA MET A 1 -1.78 -13.77 -2.39
C MET A 1 -2.38 -12.89 -3.48
N PHE A 2 -1.90 -13.00 -4.70
CA PHE A 2 -2.36 -12.11 -5.77
C PHE A 2 -3.44 -12.68 -6.67
N ASP A 3 -3.89 -13.90 -6.42
CA ASP A 3 -4.85 -14.57 -7.31
C ASP A 3 -6.14 -13.75 -7.43
N GLY A 4 -6.49 -13.42 -8.68
CA GLY A 4 -7.70 -12.70 -8.97
C GLY A 4 -7.67 -11.23 -8.58
N LYS A 5 -6.47 -10.70 -8.27
CA LYS A 5 -6.34 -9.34 -7.79
C LYS A 5 -5.69 -8.43 -8.82
N GLN A 6 -6.04 -7.16 -8.75
CA GLN A 6 -5.27 -6.08 -9.34
C GLN A 6 -4.68 -5.29 -8.17
N VAL A 7 -3.48 -4.77 -8.35
CA VAL A 7 -2.76 -4.14 -7.25
C VAL A 7 -2.79 -2.61 -7.37
N ILE A 8 -3.14 -1.97 -6.27
CA ILE A 8 -3.01 -0.52 -6.10
C ILE A 8 -1.69 -0.30 -5.38
N VAL A 9 -0.78 0.43 -6.00
CA VAL A 9 0.56 0.67 -5.45
C VAL A 9 0.62 2.08 -4.88
N ILE A 10 0.92 2.18 -3.59
CA ILE A 10 1.10 3.46 -2.92
C ILE A 10 2.51 3.52 -2.36
N GLY A 11 3.43 4.00 -3.17
CA GLY A 11 4.80 4.21 -2.74
C GLY A 11 4.94 5.49 -1.94
N GLU A 12 6.14 5.72 -1.45
CA GLU A 12 6.46 6.90 -0.66
C GLU A 12 7.82 7.42 -1.08
N ARG A 13 7.92 8.71 -1.20
CA ARG A 13 9.17 9.33 -1.62
C ARG A 13 10.33 9.03 -0.67
N ASP A 14 10.06 9.04 0.63
CA ASP A 14 11.10 8.77 1.63
C ASP A 14 11.22 7.29 1.98
N GLY A 15 10.41 6.46 1.39
CA GLY A 15 10.46 5.02 1.55
C GLY A 15 10.79 4.36 0.24
N ILE A 16 9.83 3.57 -0.27
CA ILE A 16 10.00 2.86 -1.53
C ILE A 16 9.06 3.47 -2.56
N ALA A 17 9.62 3.90 -3.68
CA ALA A 17 8.85 4.60 -4.71
C ALA A 17 7.88 3.66 -5.42
N GLY A 18 6.77 4.24 -5.88
CA GLY A 18 5.74 3.46 -6.58
C GLY A 18 6.26 2.64 -7.75
N PRO A 19 7.07 3.21 -8.64
CA PRO A 19 7.57 2.43 -9.78
C PRO A 19 8.37 1.19 -9.39
N ALA A 20 9.13 1.24 -8.30
CA ALA A 20 9.88 0.05 -7.86
C ALA A 20 8.93 -1.06 -7.42
N ILE A 21 7.89 -0.69 -6.68
CA ILE A 21 6.88 -1.67 -6.25
C ILE A 21 6.15 -2.23 -7.47
N ALA A 22 5.77 -1.35 -8.39
CA ALA A 22 5.04 -1.78 -9.59
C ALA A 22 5.87 -2.76 -10.42
N ALA A 23 7.19 -2.54 -10.50
CA ALA A 23 8.06 -3.46 -11.22
C ALA A 23 8.00 -4.86 -10.60
N CYS A 24 7.97 -4.94 -9.28
CA CYS A 24 7.83 -6.22 -8.59
C CYS A 24 6.51 -6.92 -8.93
N VAL A 25 5.43 -6.16 -8.90
CA VAL A 25 4.09 -6.70 -9.18
C VAL A 25 4.01 -7.20 -10.61
N GLN A 26 4.52 -6.40 -11.55
CA GLN A 26 4.51 -6.78 -12.97
C GLN A 26 5.34 -8.01 -13.22
N ALA A 27 6.48 -8.12 -12.54
CA ALA A 27 7.32 -9.31 -12.67
C ALA A 27 6.62 -10.57 -12.17
N ALA A 28 5.70 -10.41 -11.22
CA ALA A 28 4.90 -11.54 -10.73
C ALA A 28 3.72 -11.85 -11.64
N GLY A 29 3.54 -11.11 -12.73
CA GLY A 29 2.46 -11.35 -13.68
C GLY A 29 1.11 -10.83 -13.22
N VAL A 30 1.11 -9.87 -12.31
CA VAL A 30 -0.13 -9.36 -11.70
C VAL A 30 -0.45 -7.98 -12.27
N PRO A 31 -1.72 -7.71 -12.61
CA PRO A 31 -2.06 -6.38 -13.12
C PRO A 31 -1.93 -5.30 -12.06
N VAL A 32 -1.44 -4.14 -12.48
CA VAL A 32 -1.35 -2.96 -11.63
C VAL A 32 -2.46 -2.00 -12.00
N ALA A 33 -3.35 -1.71 -11.06
CA ALA A 33 -4.49 -0.84 -11.31
C ALA A 33 -4.12 0.63 -11.19
N TYR A 34 -3.13 0.95 -10.36
CA TYR A 34 -2.78 2.34 -10.10
C TYR A 34 -1.43 2.39 -9.37
N VAL A 35 -0.65 3.40 -9.68
CA VAL A 35 0.64 3.63 -9.02
C VAL A 35 0.72 5.09 -8.60
N ALA A 36 1.04 5.32 -7.34
CA ALA A 36 1.31 6.66 -6.83
C ALA A 36 2.54 6.61 -5.94
N THR A 37 3.26 7.72 -5.89
CA THR A 37 4.33 7.90 -4.90
C THR A 37 3.96 9.12 -4.08
N GLU A 38 3.67 8.89 -2.80
CA GLU A 38 3.23 9.93 -1.89
C GLU A 38 4.42 10.67 -1.30
N CYS A 39 4.20 11.90 -0.90
CA CYS A 39 5.16 12.65 -0.10
C CYS A 39 4.47 12.97 1.23
N PHE A 40 4.77 12.19 2.25
CA PHE A 40 4.06 12.25 3.52
C PHE A 40 4.09 13.65 4.14
N VAL A 41 5.23 14.32 4.05
CA VAL A 41 5.35 15.68 4.60
C VAL A 41 4.57 16.74 3.83
N UNK A 42 4.23 16.41 2.82
CA UNK A 42 3.60 17.31 2.00
C UNK A 42 2.16 17.24 2.11
N THR A 43 1.90 16.31 2.70
CA THR A 43 0.44 16.19 2.78
C THR A 43 -0.09 16.89 4.04
N ALA A 44 -1.30 17.36 3.94
CA ALA A 44 -1.94 18.02 5.08
C ALA A 44 -2.19 16.99 6.17
N ALA A 45 -1.73 17.28 7.40
CA ALA A 45 -1.97 16.42 8.56
C ALA A 45 -1.48 14.98 8.36
N GLY A 46 -0.55 14.76 7.44
CA GLY A 46 -0.04 13.42 7.18
C GLY A 46 -0.99 12.49 6.45
N ALA A 47 -2.07 13.03 5.92
CA ALA A 47 -3.07 12.22 5.23
C ALA A 47 -2.54 11.73 3.88
N MET A 48 -3.10 10.63 3.40
CA MET A 48 -2.89 10.21 2.02
C MET A 48 -3.40 11.32 1.10
N ASP A 49 -2.69 11.55 -0.02
CA ASP A 49 -3.10 12.58 -0.98
C ASP A 49 -4.58 12.44 -1.34
N LEU A 50 -5.26 13.57 -1.43
CA LEU A 50 -6.69 13.56 -1.72
C LEU A 50 -6.98 12.94 -3.08
N SER A 51 -6.13 13.20 -4.06
CA SER A 51 -6.32 12.62 -5.40
C SER A 51 -6.13 11.11 -5.38
N THR A 52 -5.20 10.62 -4.55
CA THR A 52 -5.02 9.18 -4.40
C THR A 52 -6.25 8.55 -3.75
N GLN A 53 -6.77 9.18 -2.71
CA GLN A 53 -7.98 8.68 -2.06
C GLN A 53 -9.15 8.60 -3.03
N GLU A 54 -9.29 9.65 -3.86
CA GLU A 54 -10.38 9.67 -4.84
C GLU A 54 -10.22 8.56 -5.86
N THR A 55 -9.00 8.33 -6.31
CA THR A 55 -8.73 7.27 -7.28
C THR A 55 -9.04 5.90 -6.69
N ILE A 56 -8.62 5.66 -5.45
CA ILE A 56 -8.91 4.39 -4.79
C ILE A 56 -10.40 4.16 -4.66
N LYS A 57 -11.13 5.19 -4.24
CA LYS A 57 -12.57 5.08 -4.09
C LYS A 57 -13.23 4.73 -5.43
N ARG A 58 -12.78 5.39 -6.50
CA ARG A 58 -13.32 5.13 -7.84
C ARG A 58 -13.02 3.69 -8.29
N LEU A 59 -11.80 3.21 -8.02
CA LEU A 59 -11.43 1.85 -8.40
C LEU A 59 -12.28 0.81 -7.66
N VAL A 60 -12.53 1.05 -6.38
CA VAL A 60 -13.40 0.14 -5.63
C VAL A 60 -14.83 0.16 -6.19
N ASP A 61 -15.33 1.34 -6.55
CA ASP A 61 -16.66 1.44 -7.15
C ASP A 61 -16.73 0.70 -8.48
N GLN A 62 -15.65 0.74 -9.26
CA GLN A 62 -15.62 0.09 -10.57
C GLN A 62 -15.42 -1.42 -10.49
N HIS A 63 -14.54 -1.86 -9.60
CA HIS A 63 -14.07 -3.25 -9.63
C HIS A 63 -14.49 -4.08 -8.44
N GLY A 64 -14.89 -3.45 -7.35
CA GLY A 64 -15.19 -4.15 -6.10
C GLY A 64 -13.95 -4.33 -5.25
N ALA A 65 -14.14 -4.23 -3.94
CA ALA A 65 -13.00 -4.35 -3.00
C ALA A 65 -12.35 -5.73 -3.05
N ASP A 66 -13.11 -6.75 -3.37
CA ASP A 66 -12.59 -8.12 -3.35
C ASP A 66 -11.67 -8.44 -4.52
N THR A 67 -11.58 -7.57 -5.52
CA THR A 67 -10.66 -7.77 -6.65
C THR A 67 -9.41 -6.90 -6.56
N LEU A 68 -9.25 -6.16 -5.47
CA LEU A 68 -8.15 -5.19 -5.33
C LEU A 68 -7.32 -5.52 -4.10
N LEU A 69 -6.04 -5.20 -4.18
CA LEU A 69 -5.10 -5.37 -3.08
C LEU A 69 -4.13 -4.19 -3.11
N VAL A 70 -3.81 -3.66 -1.93
CA VAL A 70 -2.95 -2.48 -1.82
C VAL A 70 -1.55 -2.90 -1.37
N LEU A 71 -0.52 -2.38 -2.05
CA LEU A 71 0.87 -2.52 -1.60
C LEU A 71 1.43 -1.15 -1.28
N LEU A 72 2.02 -1.05 -0.11
CA LEU A 72 2.55 0.20 0.43
C LEU A 72 4.07 0.22 0.40
N GLY A 73 4.63 1.44 0.29
CA GLY A 73 6.07 1.65 0.39
C GLY A 73 6.47 2.65 1.47
N ALA A 74 5.65 2.84 2.48
CA ALA A 74 5.88 3.84 3.52
C ALA A 74 7.20 3.60 4.26
N PRO A 75 7.90 4.67 4.69
CA PRO A 75 9.23 4.52 5.28
C PRO A 75 9.27 4.16 6.75
N ASP A 76 8.15 4.25 7.46
CA ASP A 76 8.14 3.95 8.89
C ASP A 76 6.76 3.46 9.33
N ALA A 77 6.71 3.01 10.59
CA ALA A 77 5.48 2.42 11.11
C ALA A 77 4.33 3.42 11.16
N GLU A 78 4.62 4.68 11.49
CA GLU A 78 3.56 5.69 11.59
C GLU A 78 2.91 5.95 10.24
N SER A 79 3.71 6.21 9.22
CA SER A 79 3.15 6.49 7.89
C SER A 79 2.53 5.25 7.28
N ALA A 80 3.12 4.08 7.52
CA ALA A 80 2.54 2.83 7.03
C ALA A 80 1.18 2.56 7.68
N GLY A 81 1.09 2.82 8.98
CA GLY A 81 -0.17 2.64 9.69
C GLY A 81 -1.26 3.57 9.21
N ILE A 82 -0.92 4.84 8.94
CA ILE A 82 -1.90 5.80 8.43
C ILE A 82 -2.39 5.37 7.05
N ALA A 83 -1.48 4.95 6.19
CA ALA A 83 -1.88 4.50 4.85
C ALA A 83 -2.75 3.25 4.92
N ALA A 84 -2.37 2.29 5.76
CA ALA A 84 -3.16 1.07 5.92
C ALA A 84 -4.54 1.38 6.48
N GLU A 85 -4.61 2.23 7.50
CA GLU A 85 -5.89 2.63 8.07
C GLU A 85 -6.78 3.28 7.02
N THR A 86 -6.19 4.11 6.18
CA THR A 86 -6.95 4.83 5.16
C THR A 86 -7.67 3.88 4.22
N VAL A 87 -7.01 2.81 3.79
CA VAL A 87 -7.61 1.89 2.81
C VAL A 87 -8.45 0.79 3.44
N VAL A 88 -8.37 0.63 4.76
CA VAL A 88 -9.18 -0.36 5.46
C VAL A 88 -10.38 0.30 6.13
N LEU A 89 -10.13 1.27 7.00
CA LEU A 89 -11.16 1.86 7.84
C LEU A 89 -11.61 3.24 7.38
N GLY A 90 -10.78 3.94 6.63
CA GLY A 90 -11.07 5.29 6.18
C GLY A 90 -9.97 6.25 6.57
N ASP A 91 -10.02 7.44 6.00
CA ASP A 91 -9.02 8.49 6.22
C ASP A 91 -9.05 8.95 7.68
N PRO A 92 -8.01 8.66 8.46
CA PRO A 92 -8.04 9.02 9.88
C PRO A 92 -7.95 10.52 10.13
N SER A 93 -7.52 11.30 9.15
CA SER A 93 -7.43 12.75 9.28
C SER A 93 -8.73 13.46 8.92
N TRP A 94 -9.69 12.73 8.34
CA TRP A 94 -10.97 13.26 7.86
C TRP A 94 -10.80 14.38 6.83
N ALA A 95 -9.71 14.33 6.06
CA ALA A 95 -9.40 15.38 5.10
C ALA A 95 -9.88 15.07 3.68
N GLY A 96 -10.10 13.82 3.33
CA GLY A 96 -10.32 13.46 1.94
C GLY A 96 -11.53 12.59 1.69
N PRO A 97 -11.70 12.16 0.45
CA PRO A 97 -12.89 11.39 0.05
C PRO A 97 -13.06 10.06 0.77
N LEU A 98 -12.00 9.52 1.38
CA LEU A 98 -12.13 8.28 2.14
C LEU A 98 -12.45 8.51 3.61
N ALA A 99 -12.69 9.76 4.02
CA ALA A 99 -13.11 10.03 5.39
C ALA A 99 -14.43 9.30 5.67
N GLY A 100 -14.42 8.43 6.68
CA GLY A 100 -15.61 7.67 7.05
C GLY A 100 -15.99 6.55 6.09
N VAL A 101 -15.13 6.22 5.13
CA VAL A 101 -15.43 5.20 4.13
C VAL A 101 -14.60 3.96 4.43
N GLN A 102 -15.24 2.89 4.89
CA GLN A 102 -14.55 1.64 5.24
C GLN A 102 -14.53 0.72 4.03
N LEU A 103 -13.42 0.74 3.32
CA LEU A 103 -13.29 -0.09 2.11
C LEU A 103 -12.90 -1.52 2.41
N GLY A 104 -12.20 -1.77 3.51
CA GLY A 104 -11.77 -3.10 3.88
C GLY A 104 -10.81 -3.75 2.90
N LEU A 105 -9.96 -2.97 2.24
CA LEU A 105 -9.04 -3.51 1.24
C LEU A 105 -7.92 -4.32 1.89
N PRO A 106 -7.56 -5.47 1.32
CA PRO A 106 -6.36 -6.16 1.78
C PRO A 106 -5.16 -5.27 1.53
N VAL A 107 -4.29 -5.13 2.53
CA VAL A 107 -3.15 -4.21 2.44
C VAL A 107 -1.91 -4.86 3.02
N TYR A 108 -0.79 -4.71 2.31
CA TYR A 108 0.51 -5.22 2.70
C TYR A 108 1.56 -4.17 2.39
N HIS A 109 2.70 -4.27 3.06
CA HIS A 109 3.87 -3.47 2.69
C HIS A 109 4.77 -4.32 1.80
N ILE A 110 5.41 -3.69 0.82
CA ILE A 110 6.24 -4.42 -0.14
C ILE A 110 7.37 -5.22 0.53
N LEU A 111 7.81 -4.79 1.71
CA LEU A 111 8.91 -5.47 2.40
C LEU A 111 8.45 -6.63 3.30
N GLU A 112 7.16 -6.90 3.40
CA GLU A 112 6.69 -8.04 4.19
C GLU A 112 7.08 -9.35 3.52
N ASP A 113 7.35 -10.37 4.34
CA ASP A 113 7.80 -11.67 3.84
C ASP A 113 6.82 -12.29 2.86
N GLN A 114 5.51 -12.16 3.10
CA GLN A 114 4.51 -12.74 2.21
C GLN A 114 4.62 -12.15 0.81
N VAL A 115 4.87 -10.84 0.72
CA VAL A 115 4.99 -10.19 -0.57
C VAL A 115 6.29 -10.60 -1.24
N ARG A 116 7.38 -10.60 -0.48
CA ARG A 116 8.67 -11.00 -1.01
C ARG A 116 8.61 -12.41 -1.62
N ASP A 117 7.92 -13.32 -0.94
CA ASP A 117 7.81 -14.71 -1.41
C ASP A 117 6.95 -14.82 -2.66
N ALA A 118 6.10 -13.84 -2.94
CA ALA A 118 5.18 -13.87 -4.08
C ALA A 118 5.75 -13.20 -5.34
N VAL A 119 6.94 -12.62 -5.25
CA VAL A 119 7.58 -11.88 -6.34
C VAL A 119 8.87 -12.60 -6.72
N PRO A 120 9.24 -12.61 -8.01
CA PRO A 120 10.52 -13.23 -8.38
C PRO A 120 11.67 -12.62 -7.56
N ALA A 121 12.46 -13.49 -6.96
CA ALA A 121 13.46 -13.07 -5.97
C ALA A 121 14.45 -12.05 -6.54
N GLU A 122 14.89 -12.27 -7.78
CA GLU A 122 15.87 -11.37 -8.42
C GLU A 122 15.31 -9.96 -8.55
N VAL A 123 14.05 -9.86 -8.96
CA VAL A 123 13.43 -8.55 -9.17
C VAL A 123 13.21 -7.86 -7.84
N TRP A 124 12.70 -8.60 -6.84
CA TRP A 124 12.47 -8.02 -5.52
C TRP A 124 13.77 -7.45 -4.94
N GLU A 125 14.87 -8.25 -5.01
CA GLU A 125 16.15 -7.79 -4.51
C GLU A 125 16.64 -6.55 -5.24
N GLU A 126 16.53 -6.57 -6.56
CA GLU A 126 17.01 -5.44 -7.38
C GLU A 126 16.22 -4.18 -7.10
N GLN A 127 14.91 -4.29 -6.99
CA GLN A 127 14.05 -3.11 -6.90
C GLN A 127 13.92 -2.58 -5.48
N VAL A 128 13.79 -3.46 -4.49
CA VAL A 128 13.46 -3.01 -3.14
C VAL A 128 14.32 -3.62 -2.04
N GLY A 129 15.10 -4.64 -2.34
CA GLY A 129 15.79 -5.42 -1.30
C GLY A 129 16.73 -4.61 -0.43
N LEU A 130 17.39 -3.60 -0.99
CA LEU A 130 18.32 -2.77 -0.23
C LEU A 130 17.63 -2.07 0.93
N MET A 131 16.34 -1.78 0.79
CA MET A 131 15.63 -1.03 1.81
C MET A 131 15.37 -1.84 3.08
N VAL A 132 15.53 -3.16 3.02
CA VAL A 132 15.43 -3.98 4.22
C VAL A 132 16.46 -3.55 5.28
N ASP A 133 17.62 -3.13 4.83
CA ASP A 133 18.67 -2.68 5.74
C ASP A 133 18.51 -1.24 6.18
N VAL A 134 17.66 -0.48 5.50
CA VAL A 134 17.47 0.94 5.77
C VAL A 134 16.26 1.19 6.68
N LEU A 135 15.17 0.46 6.46
CA LEU A 135 13.92 0.69 7.16
C LEU A 135 13.70 -0.32 8.29
N GLU A 136 12.83 0.05 9.22
CA GLU A 136 12.46 -0.81 10.35
C GLU A 136 11.34 -1.76 9.91
N VAL A 137 11.71 -2.83 9.22
CA VAL A 137 10.74 -3.69 8.54
C VAL A 137 9.73 -4.31 9.51
N ASP A 138 10.20 -4.79 10.67
CA ASP A 138 9.29 -5.44 11.61
C ASP A 138 8.24 -4.49 12.16
N ALA A 139 8.65 -3.26 12.49
CA ALA A 139 7.71 -2.27 13.01
C ALA A 139 6.69 -1.87 11.93
N ILE A 140 7.15 -1.73 10.70
CA ILE A 140 6.27 -1.41 9.58
C ILE A 140 5.26 -2.55 9.37
N ALA A 141 5.75 -3.78 9.33
CA ALA A 141 4.88 -4.92 9.10
C ALA A 141 3.81 -5.06 10.20
N ASP A 142 4.21 -4.82 11.45
CA ASP A 142 3.26 -4.89 12.57
C ASP A 142 2.18 -3.84 12.43
N ALA A 143 2.55 -2.62 12.05
CA ALA A 143 1.58 -1.53 11.90
C ALA A 143 0.57 -1.84 10.79
N VAL A 144 1.05 -2.37 9.68
CA VAL A 144 0.17 -2.70 8.56
C VAL A 144 -0.73 -3.88 8.92
N GLN A 145 -0.15 -4.90 9.55
CA GLN A 145 -0.91 -6.09 9.93
C GLN A 145 -2.07 -5.75 10.87
N GLU A 146 -1.86 -4.80 11.77
CA GLU A 146 -2.91 -4.40 12.70
C GLU A 146 -4.18 -3.99 11.94
N PHE A 147 -4.05 -3.21 10.88
CA PHE A 147 -5.21 -2.79 10.12
C PHE A 147 -5.67 -3.85 9.13
N ARG A 148 -4.75 -4.62 8.57
CA ARG A 148 -5.13 -5.71 7.67
C ARG A 148 -6.05 -6.71 8.37
N GLU A 149 -5.78 -7.00 9.63
CA GLU A 149 -6.63 -7.92 10.38
C GLU A 149 -8.05 -7.40 10.54
N GLN A 150 -8.20 -6.08 10.61
CA GLN A 150 -9.52 -5.48 10.71
C GLN A 150 -10.28 -5.54 9.40
N ALA A 151 -9.56 -5.61 8.26
CA ALA A 151 -10.20 -5.72 6.96
C ALA A 151 -10.98 -7.02 6.82
N SER A 152 -10.52 -8.08 7.46
CA SER A 152 -11.13 -9.41 7.30
C SER A 152 -12.20 -9.71 8.34
N SER A 153 -12.44 -8.79 9.25
CA SER A 153 -13.43 -9.05 10.31
C SER A 153 -14.82 -8.55 9.94
#